data_363f9980ddc16790572f53c71797fd2e
#
_entry.id   363f9980ddc16790572f53c71797fd2e
#
_cell.length_a   1.000
_cell.length_b   1.000
_cell.length_c   1.000
_cell.angle_alpha   90.00
_cell.angle_beta   90.00
_cell.angle_gamma   90.00
#
_symmetry.space_group_name_H-M   'P 1'
#
loop_
_entity.id
_entity.type
_entity.pdbx_description
1 polymer ?
#
loop_
_entity_poly.entity_id
_entity_poly.type
_entity_poly.pdbx_seq_one_letter_code
_entity_poly.pdbx_strand_id
1 'polypeptide(L)'
;VDDELSSRDKNFVTELVQGTTRMRRALDHLWAPFVKRELDVEVKVAVRLGVYQLVFLGTPPHAALNATVDIVPRRAKGLVNAVLRRISETKPNFPTGAVKNSYPDWIWDWAEKEWGLDGQAALVAMNSAERPEKRPDGYIQGNASRWVCGEVDAASPDGGLLLDVCAAPGGKTTGLGNQWEIIVGADHSAV
;
A
#
# COMPACT_ATOMS: atom_id res chain seq x y z
N VAL A 1 1.99 2.22 -18.05
CA VAL A 1 1.31 0.93 -18.09
C VAL A 1 0.39 0.98 -19.30
N ASP A 2 0.63 0.11 -20.26
CA ASP A 2 0.01 0.11 -21.58
C ASP A 2 -1.51 0.26 -21.56
N ASP A 3 -2.04 0.97 -22.56
CA ASP A 3 -3.48 1.16 -22.79
C ASP A 3 -4.23 -0.15 -23.10
N GLU A 4 -3.51 -1.26 -23.29
CA GLU A 4 -4.06 -2.57 -23.60
C GLU A 4 -4.63 -3.34 -22.39
N LEU A 5 -4.29 -2.96 -21.13
CA LEU A 5 -4.81 -3.63 -19.94
C LEU A 5 -6.24 -3.18 -19.61
N SER A 6 -7.10 -4.14 -19.30
CA SER A 6 -8.43 -3.84 -18.77
C SER A 6 -8.33 -3.09 -17.43
N SER A 7 -9.36 -2.33 -17.04
CA SER A 7 -9.40 -1.64 -15.74
C SER A 7 -9.23 -2.62 -14.57
N ARG A 8 -9.72 -3.85 -14.71
CA ARG A 8 -9.57 -4.91 -13.72
C ARG A 8 -8.09 -5.32 -13.58
N ASP A 9 -7.39 -5.47 -14.69
CA ASP A 9 -5.98 -5.86 -14.68
C ASP A 9 -5.10 -4.73 -14.15
N LYS A 10 -5.40 -3.47 -14.52
CA LYS A 10 -4.72 -2.28 -13.96
C LYS A 10 -4.86 -2.23 -12.44
N ASN A 11 -6.05 -2.48 -11.90
CA ASN A 11 -6.30 -2.53 -10.47
C ASN A 11 -5.56 -3.68 -9.81
N PHE A 12 -5.52 -4.86 -10.44
CA PHE A 12 -4.78 -6.01 -9.92
C PHE A 12 -3.27 -5.77 -9.89
N VAL A 13 -2.70 -5.19 -10.94
CA VAL A 13 -1.27 -4.79 -10.98
C VAL A 13 -0.98 -3.77 -9.87
N THR A 14 -1.85 -2.78 -9.69
CA THR A 14 -1.69 -1.77 -8.64
C THR A 14 -1.70 -2.42 -7.25
N GLU A 15 -2.64 -3.31 -6.99
CA GLU A 15 -2.71 -4.05 -5.73
C GLU A 15 -1.48 -4.94 -5.50
N LEU A 16 -1.02 -5.65 -6.52
CA LEU A 16 0.20 -6.46 -6.43
C LEU A 16 1.43 -5.62 -6.07
N VAL A 17 1.64 -4.50 -6.76
CA VAL A 17 2.82 -3.64 -6.55
C VAL A 17 2.76 -2.97 -5.18
N GLN A 18 1.65 -2.32 -4.87
CA GLN A 18 1.49 -1.59 -3.61
C GLN A 18 1.46 -2.53 -2.41
N GLY A 19 0.69 -3.62 -2.49
CA GLY A 19 0.55 -4.59 -1.41
C GLY A 19 1.85 -5.33 -1.13
N THR A 20 2.56 -5.80 -2.16
CA THR A 20 3.87 -6.45 -2.00
C THR A 20 4.90 -5.50 -1.40
N THR A 21 4.89 -4.23 -1.78
CA THR A 21 5.80 -3.21 -1.23
C THR A 21 5.46 -2.92 0.23
N ARG A 22 4.20 -2.71 0.54
CA ARG A 22 3.69 -2.45 1.89
C ARG A 22 3.99 -3.59 2.84
N MET A 23 3.76 -4.83 2.41
CA MET A 23 3.90 -6.02 3.24
C MET A 23 5.28 -6.68 3.16
N ARG A 24 6.30 -5.98 2.66
CA ARG A 24 7.63 -6.54 2.38
C ARG A 24 8.25 -7.31 3.55
N ARG A 25 8.22 -6.77 4.76
CA ARG A 25 8.80 -7.41 5.95
C ARG A 25 8.07 -8.69 6.31
N ALA A 26 6.74 -8.66 6.29
CA ALA A 26 5.91 -9.84 6.54
C ALA A 26 6.18 -10.94 5.50
N LEU A 27 6.25 -10.57 4.22
CA LEU A 27 6.54 -11.51 3.14
C LEU A 27 7.93 -12.13 3.30
N ASP A 28 8.95 -11.30 3.59
CA ASP A 28 10.33 -11.78 3.79
C ASP A 28 10.41 -12.73 4.98
N HIS A 29 9.70 -12.47 6.05
CA HIS A 29 9.61 -13.37 7.20
C HIS A 29 9.06 -14.76 6.81
N LEU A 30 8.07 -14.82 5.93
CA LEU A 30 7.42 -16.07 5.55
C LEU A 30 8.28 -16.95 4.64
N TRP A 31 9.02 -16.37 3.70
CA TRP A 31 9.80 -17.17 2.74
C TRP A 31 11.26 -17.39 3.14
N ALA A 32 11.87 -16.48 3.90
CA ALA A 32 13.30 -16.54 4.24
C ALA A 32 13.73 -17.86 4.91
N PRO A 33 12.96 -18.48 5.80
CA PRO A 33 13.35 -19.75 6.43
C PRO A 33 13.55 -20.91 5.42
N PHE A 34 12.99 -20.83 4.23
CA PHE A 34 13.08 -21.87 3.20
C PHE A 34 14.25 -21.67 2.25
N VAL A 35 15.03 -20.60 2.41
CA VAL A 35 16.12 -20.24 1.49
C VAL A 35 17.43 -20.09 2.26
N LYS A 36 18.44 -20.89 1.90
CA LYS A 36 19.74 -20.93 2.62
C LYS A 36 20.78 -19.94 2.07
N ARG A 37 20.52 -19.34 0.91
CA ARG A 37 21.45 -18.41 0.24
C ARG A 37 20.72 -17.14 -0.16
N GLU A 38 21.45 -16.08 -0.35
CA GLU A 38 20.89 -14.85 -0.87
C GLU A 38 20.33 -15.06 -2.28
N LEU A 39 19.16 -14.50 -2.53
CA LEU A 39 18.51 -14.55 -3.84
C LEU A 39 18.86 -13.31 -4.65
N ASP A 40 18.99 -13.49 -5.95
CA ASP A 40 19.02 -12.37 -6.90
C ASP A 40 17.79 -11.48 -6.69
N VAL A 41 17.93 -10.17 -6.89
CA VAL A 41 16.86 -9.19 -6.64
C VAL A 41 15.56 -9.55 -7.37
N GLU A 42 15.66 -9.93 -8.65
CA GLU A 42 14.51 -10.31 -9.47
C GLU A 42 13.77 -11.54 -8.89
N VAL A 43 14.52 -12.54 -8.45
CA VAL A 43 13.95 -13.75 -7.84
C VAL A 43 13.31 -13.44 -6.51
N LYS A 44 13.94 -12.58 -5.70
CA LYS A 44 13.39 -12.10 -4.42
C LYS A 44 12.06 -11.37 -4.61
N VAL A 45 11.99 -10.49 -5.60
CA VAL A 45 10.75 -9.76 -5.95
C VAL A 45 9.66 -10.74 -6.40
N ALA A 46 9.99 -11.69 -7.28
CA ALA A 46 9.02 -12.68 -7.73
C ALA A 46 8.50 -13.56 -6.57
N VAL A 47 9.37 -14.01 -5.66
CA VAL A 47 8.95 -14.76 -4.46
C VAL A 47 7.99 -13.92 -3.62
N ARG A 48 8.29 -12.63 -3.36
CA ARG A 48 7.38 -11.74 -2.63
C ARG A 48 6.02 -11.62 -3.30
N LEU A 49 5.97 -11.44 -4.62
CA LEU A 49 4.72 -11.39 -5.40
C LEU A 49 3.91 -12.68 -5.26
N GLY A 50 4.56 -13.83 -5.35
CA GLY A 50 3.90 -15.13 -5.17
C GLY A 50 3.36 -15.33 -3.76
N VAL A 51 4.16 -14.99 -2.73
CA VAL A 51 3.74 -15.07 -1.32
C VAL A 51 2.57 -14.11 -1.04
N TYR A 52 2.62 -12.90 -1.57
CA TYR A 52 1.53 -11.93 -1.41
C TYR A 52 0.22 -12.45 -1.99
N GLN A 53 0.26 -13.01 -3.20
CA GLN A 53 -0.91 -13.63 -3.83
C GLN A 53 -1.48 -14.78 -2.98
N LEU A 54 -0.62 -15.67 -2.46
CA LEU A 54 -1.05 -16.82 -1.66
C LEU A 54 -1.66 -16.41 -0.32
N VAL A 55 -0.99 -15.51 0.41
CA VAL A 55 -1.27 -15.23 1.82
C VAL A 55 -2.26 -14.09 2.02
N PHE A 56 -2.17 -13.04 1.21
CA PHE A 56 -2.96 -11.82 1.39
C PHE A 56 -4.10 -11.68 0.39
N LEU A 57 -3.94 -12.15 -0.85
CA LEU A 57 -5.01 -12.10 -1.85
C LEU A 57 -5.85 -13.38 -1.90
N GLY A 58 -5.41 -14.47 -1.26
CA GLY A 58 -6.12 -15.75 -1.31
C GLY A 58 -6.19 -16.35 -2.73
N THR A 59 -5.23 -16.00 -3.59
CA THR A 59 -5.17 -16.57 -4.95
C THR A 59 -4.98 -18.08 -4.86
N PRO A 60 -5.72 -18.88 -5.66
CA PRO A 60 -5.55 -20.32 -5.67
C PRO A 60 -4.09 -20.72 -5.89
N PRO A 61 -3.54 -21.68 -5.10
CA PRO A 61 -2.12 -22.00 -5.13
C PRO A 61 -1.58 -22.31 -6.53
N HIS A 62 -2.31 -23.09 -7.34
CA HIS A 62 -1.89 -23.42 -8.69
C HIS A 62 -1.73 -22.17 -9.59
N ALA A 63 -2.61 -21.18 -9.46
CA ALA A 63 -2.54 -19.95 -10.24
C ALA A 63 -1.37 -19.07 -9.80
N ALA A 64 -1.22 -18.84 -8.48
CA ALA A 64 -0.12 -18.04 -7.94
C ALA A 64 1.25 -18.65 -8.25
N LEU A 65 1.41 -19.98 -8.13
CA LEU A 65 2.65 -20.67 -8.41
C LEU A 65 3.01 -20.55 -9.90
N ASN A 66 2.09 -20.89 -10.79
CA ASN A 66 2.34 -20.89 -12.23
C ASN A 66 2.74 -19.48 -12.69
N ALA A 67 1.95 -18.47 -12.39
CA ALA A 67 2.23 -17.09 -12.77
C ALA A 67 3.59 -16.61 -12.24
N THR A 68 3.96 -16.98 -11.01
CA THR A 68 5.23 -16.55 -10.42
C THR A 68 6.43 -17.31 -10.99
N VAL A 69 6.30 -18.63 -11.23
CA VAL A 69 7.37 -19.47 -11.80
C VAL A 69 7.66 -19.09 -13.25
N ASP A 70 6.67 -18.60 -13.98
CA ASP A 70 6.86 -18.23 -15.39
C ASP A 70 7.68 -16.96 -15.58
N ILE A 71 7.65 -16.04 -14.65
CA ILE A 71 8.39 -14.77 -14.73
C ILE A 71 9.84 -14.84 -14.23
N VAL A 72 10.28 -15.96 -13.64
CA VAL A 72 11.66 -16.09 -13.14
C VAL A 72 12.58 -16.83 -14.10
N PRO A 73 13.90 -16.56 -14.07
CA PRO A 73 14.87 -17.29 -14.87
C PRO A 73 14.80 -18.80 -14.64
N ARG A 74 15.07 -19.59 -15.68
CA ARG A 74 15.00 -21.07 -15.66
C ARG A 74 15.75 -21.69 -14.47
N ARG A 75 16.90 -21.12 -14.09
CA ARG A 75 17.70 -21.55 -12.94
C ARG A 75 17.00 -21.40 -11.59
N ALA A 76 16.04 -20.48 -11.48
CA ALA A 76 15.32 -20.18 -10.24
C ALA A 76 13.95 -20.88 -10.14
N LYS A 77 13.39 -21.39 -11.26
CA LYS A 77 12.05 -21.95 -11.31
C LYS A 77 11.81 -23.05 -10.26
N GLY A 78 12.75 -23.99 -10.11
CA GLY A 78 12.65 -25.06 -9.13
C GLY A 78 12.62 -24.56 -7.68
N LEU A 79 13.48 -23.59 -7.36
CA LEU A 79 13.52 -22.98 -6.02
C LEU A 79 12.24 -22.23 -5.72
N VAL A 80 11.80 -21.35 -6.62
CA VAL A 80 10.59 -20.54 -6.44
C VAL A 80 9.36 -21.43 -6.27
N ASN A 81 9.21 -22.44 -7.12
CA ASN A 81 8.12 -23.42 -7.00
C ASN A 81 8.13 -24.13 -5.64
N ALA A 82 9.30 -24.61 -5.18
CA ALA A 82 9.42 -25.30 -3.90
C ALA A 82 9.07 -24.39 -2.71
N VAL A 83 9.54 -23.14 -2.71
CA VAL A 83 9.25 -22.14 -1.66
C VAL A 83 7.75 -21.83 -1.61
N LEU A 84 7.16 -21.48 -2.76
CA LEU A 84 5.74 -21.11 -2.81
C LEU A 84 4.81 -22.27 -2.47
N ARG A 85 5.16 -23.49 -2.90
CA ARG A 85 4.41 -24.70 -2.53
C ARG A 85 4.43 -24.91 -1.02
N ARG A 86 5.60 -24.79 -0.39
CA ARG A 86 5.72 -24.92 1.06
C ARG A 86 4.87 -23.89 1.80
N ILE A 87 4.89 -22.64 1.33
CA ILE A 87 4.06 -21.58 1.92
C ILE A 87 2.58 -21.85 1.73
N SER A 88 2.14 -22.35 0.58
CA SER A 88 0.73 -22.67 0.35
C SER A 88 0.19 -23.80 1.23
N GLU A 89 1.07 -24.69 1.72
CA GLU A 89 0.74 -25.80 2.61
C GLU A 89 0.88 -25.45 4.10
N THR A 90 1.43 -24.26 4.42
CA THR A 90 1.73 -23.86 5.80
C THR A 90 0.84 -22.69 6.21
N LYS A 91 0.25 -22.76 7.41
CA LYS A 91 -0.49 -21.62 7.96
C LYS A 91 0.51 -20.49 8.29
N PRO A 92 0.29 -19.26 7.79
CA PRO A 92 1.15 -18.14 8.11
C PRO A 92 1.24 -17.89 9.62
N ASN A 93 2.47 -17.76 10.11
CA ASN A 93 2.74 -17.45 11.51
C ASN A 93 3.71 -16.25 11.59
N PHE A 94 3.41 -15.31 12.47
CA PHE A 94 4.20 -14.09 12.67
C PHE A 94 4.55 -13.95 14.14
N PRO A 95 5.82 -13.64 14.48
CA PRO A 95 6.28 -13.56 15.86
C PRO A 95 5.71 -12.36 16.62
N THR A 96 5.45 -11.25 15.91
CA THR A 96 4.93 -9.99 16.49
C THR A 96 3.92 -9.32 15.56
N GLY A 97 3.13 -8.39 16.13
CA GLY A 97 2.25 -7.52 15.35
C GLY A 97 3.01 -6.64 14.37
N ALA A 98 4.21 -6.17 14.74
CA ALA A 98 5.09 -5.39 13.88
C ALA A 98 5.48 -6.17 12.61
N VAL A 99 5.93 -7.43 12.75
CA VAL A 99 6.27 -8.28 11.60
C VAL A 99 5.04 -8.58 10.75
N LYS A 100 3.92 -8.94 11.40
CA LYS A 100 2.66 -9.25 10.72
C LYS A 100 2.17 -8.09 9.84
N ASN A 101 2.30 -6.86 10.34
CA ASN A 101 1.85 -5.65 9.66
C ASN A 101 2.97 -4.91 8.92
N SER A 102 4.16 -5.52 8.84
CA SER A 102 5.31 -5.03 8.06
C SER A 102 5.88 -3.68 8.51
N TYR A 103 5.64 -3.29 9.75
CA TYR A 103 6.23 -2.11 10.36
C TYR A 103 7.62 -2.40 10.95
N PRO A 104 8.54 -1.43 10.98
CA PRO A 104 9.72 -1.50 11.85
C PRO A 104 9.30 -1.64 13.32
N ASP A 105 10.07 -2.40 14.13
CA ASP A 105 9.72 -2.63 15.53
C ASP A 105 9.63 -1.30 16.30
N TRP A 106 10.54 -0.36 16.06
CA TRP A 106 10.54 0.93 16.75
C TRP A 106 9.29 1.78 16.47
N ILE A 107 8.67 1.69 15.28
CA ILE A 107 7.40 2.39 14.97
C ILE A 107 6.26 1.73 15.73
N TRP A 108 6.25 0.40 15.76
CA TRP A 108 5.22 -0.37 16.46
C TRP A 108 5.25 -0.09 17.96
N ASP A 109 6.45 -0.15 18.57
CA ASP A 109 6.67 0.09 19.99
C ASP A 109 6.39 1.57 20.37
N TRP A 110 6.77 2.50 19.49
CA TRP A 110 6.46 3.91 19.68
C TRP A 110 4.94 4.17 19.68
N ALA A 111 4.20 3.62 18.73
CA ALA A 111 2.76 3.79 18.66
C ALA A 111 2.06 3.20 19.89
N GLU A 112 2.52 2.04 20.37
CA GLU A 112 2.02 1.43 21.60
C GLU A 112 2.31 2.31 22.82
N LYS A 113 3.51 2.85 22.93
CA LYS A 113 3.92 3.72 24.04
C LYS A 113 3.11 5.02 24.10
N GLU A 114 2.87 5.66 22.95
CA GLU A 114 2.19 6.96 22.89
C GLU A 114 0.66 6.85 22.98
N TRP A 115 0.07 5.82 22.41
CA TRP A 115 -1.40 5.68 22.28
C TRP A 115 -1.93 4.32 22.74
N GLY A 116 -1.13 3.47 23.34
CA GLY A 116 -1.53 2.14 23.78
C GLY A 116 -2.05 1.26 22.65
N LEU A 117 -3.11 0.50 22.93
CA LEU A 117 -3.72 -0.40 21.92
C LEU A 117 -4.30 0.35 20.72
N ASP A 118 -4.74 1.59 20.89
CA ASP A 118 -5.25 2.42 19.80
C ASP A 118 -4.15 2.77 18.79
N GLY A 119 -2.90 2.95 19.25
CA GLY A 119 -1.76 3.16 18.37
C GLY A 119 -1.47 1.97 17.47
N GLN A 120 -1.51 0.78 18.02
CA GLN A 120 -1.36 -0.44 17.23
C GLN A 120 -2.53 -0.64 16.26
N ALA A 121 -3.76 -0.38 16.69
CA ALA A 121 -4.95 -0.46 15.85
C ALA A 121 -4.89 0.55 14.69
N ALA A 122 -4.41 1.77 14.95
CA ALA A 122 -4.19 2.77 13.91
C ALA A 122 -3.18 2.30 12.86
N LEU A 123 -2.04 1.74 13.29
CA LEU A 123 -1.04 1.18 12.36
C LEU A 123 -1.63 0.04 11.52
N VAL A 124 -2.44 -0.83 12.09
CA VAL A 124 -3.14 -1.90 11.35
C VAL A 124 -4.10 -1.31 10.33
N ALA A 125 -4.89 -0.30 10.71
CA ALA A 125 -5.82 0.37 9.82
C ALA A 125 -5.11 1.06 8.64
N MET A 126 -3.95 1.70 8.89
CA MET A 126 -3.13 2.33 7.85
C MET A 126 -2.57 1.36 6.81
N ASN A 127 -2.49 0.05 7.13
CA ASN A 127 -2.12 -0.98 6.15
C ASN A 127 -3.26 -1.38 5.20
N SER A 128 -4.48 -0.97 5.48
CA SER A 128 -5.60 -1.19 4.57
C SER A 128 -5.49 -0.24 3.39
N ALA A 129 -5.76 -0.74 2.18
CA ALA A 129 -5.81 0.11 1.00
C ALA A 129 -6.95 1.12 1.18
N GLU A 130 -6.63 2.40 1.11
CA GLU A 130 -7.63 3.45 1.11
C GLU A 130 -8.51 3.32 -0.15
N ARG A 131 -9.83 3.43 0.02
CA ARG A 131 -10.76 3.54 -1.08
C ARG A 131 -11.15 5.01 -1.23
N PRO A 132 -10.52 5.74 -2.16
CA PRO A 132 -10.84 7.12 -2.37
C PRO A 132 -12.28 7.26 -2.83
N GLU A 133 -12.97 8.28 -2.30
CA GLU A 133 -14.35 8.57 -2.66
C GLU A 133 -14.44 9.62 -3.75
N LYS A 134 -15.46 9.49 -4.58
CA LYS A 134 -15.78 10.49 -5.60
C LYS A 134 -16.58 11.63 -4.96
N ARG A 135 -16.08 12.85 -5.06
CA ARG A 135 -16.78 14.06 -4.64
C ARG A 135 -17.93 14.39 -5.58
N PRO A 136 -18.89 15.28 -5.19
CA PRO A 136 -19.99 15.71 -6.04
C PRO A 136 -19.55 16.35 -7.36
N ASP A 137 -18.39 17.03 -7.37
CA ASP A 137 -17.78 17.61 -8.57
C ASP A 137 -17.08 16.59 -9.49
N GLY A 138 -17.08 15.32 -9.08
CA GLY A 138 -16.49 14.23 -9.84
C GLY A 138 -15.02 13.92 -9.53
N TYR A 139 -14.35 14.74 -8.71
CA TYR A 139 -12.96 14.52 -8.32
C TYR A 139 -12.84 13.32 -7.36
N ILE A 140 -11.84 12.48 -7.56
CA ILE A 140 -11.56 11.31 -6.69
C ILE A 140 -10.54 11.74 -5.64
N GLN A 141 -10.95 11.76 -4.37
CA GLN A 141 -10.12 12.25 -3.26
C GLN A 141 -10.09 11.24 -2.11
N GLY A 142 -8.89 11.00 -1.57
CA GLY A 142 -8.71 10.16 -0.40
C GLY A 142 -9.20 10.82 0.89
N ASN A 143 -9.59 10.00 1.88
CA ASN A 143 -10.18 10.45 3.13
C ASN A 143 -9.23 11.37 3.93
N ALA A 144 -7.95 11.03 4.00
CA ALA A 144 -6.95 11.88 4.67
C ALA A 144 -6.86 13.28 4.06
N SER A 145 -6.92 13.37 2.72
CA SER A 145 -6.94 14.65 2.01
C SER A 145 -8.21 15.47 2.29
N ARG A 146 -9.37 14.80 2.38
CA ARG A 146 -10.66 15.43 2.73
C ARG A 146 -10.65 15.91 4.18
N TRP A 147 -10.11 15.10 5.08
CA TRP A 147 -9.97 15.50 6.48
C TRP A 147 -9.12 16.77 6.64
N VAL A 148 -7.98 16.86 5.94
CA VAL A 148 -7.17 18.09 5.93
C VAL A 148 -7.97 19.31 5.46
N CYS A 149 -8.80 19.17 4.41
CA CYS A 149 -9.68 20.28 4.00
C CYS A 149 -10.62 20.71 5.13
N GLY A 150 -11.25 19.74 5.80
CA GLY A 150 -12.13 20.03 6.94
C GLY A 150 -11.44 20.74 8.10
N GLU A 151 -10.20 20.35 8.44
CA GLU A 151 -9.41 21.01 9.49
C GLU A 151 -9.02 22.45 9.10
N VAL A 152 -8.66 22.68 7.84
CA VAL A 152 -8.35 24.03 7.33
C VAL A 152 -9.59 24.91 7.36
N ASP A 153 -10.73 24.40 6.93
CA ASP A 153 -12.02 25.12 6.97
C ASP A 153 -12.46 25.44 8.41
N ALA A 154 -12.27 24.49 9.33
CA ALA A 154 -12.59 24.68 10.75
C ALA A 154 -11.65 25.68 11.44
N ALA A 155 -10.39 25.74 11.05
CA ALA A 155 -9.41 26.69 11.59
C ALA A 155 -9.66 28.14 11.16
N SER A 156 -10.39 28.36 10.06
CA SER A 156 -10.74 29.69 9.52
C SER A 156 -12.20 29.73 9.08
N PRO A 157 -13.15 29.71 10.02
CA PRO A 157 -14.57 29.61 9.70
C PRO A 157 -15.10 30.83 8.93
N ASP A 158 -14.47 31.98 9.11
CA ASP A 158 -14.82 33.25 8.41
C ASP A 158 -14.23 33.32 6.99
N GLY A 159 -13.41 32.33 6.61
CA GLY A 159 -12.78 32.26 5.30
C GLY A 159 -11.69 33.31 5.08
N GLY A 160 -11.71 33.95 3.91
CA GLY A 160 -10.78 34.99 3.50
C GLY A 160 -9.87 34.54 2.34
N LEU A 161 -8.57 34.85 2.42
CA LEU A 161 -7.58 34.49 1.39
C LEU A 161 -6.77 33.28 1.81
N LEU A 162 -6.64 32.29 0.93
CA LEU A 162 -5.86 31.08 1.18
C LEU A 162 -4.81 30.89 0.08
N LEU A 163 -3.58 30.55 0.47
CA LEU A 163 -2.52 30.14 -0.42
C LEU A 163 -2.14 28.68 -0.16
N ASP A 164 -2.38 27.81 -1.14
CA ASP A 164 -1.91 26.42 -1.14
C ASP A 164 -0.59 26.32 -1.93
N VAL A 165 0.54 26.21 -1.23
CA VAL A 165 1.88 26.20 -1.83
C VAL A 165 2.32 24.82 -2.34
N CYS A 166 1.50 23.79 -2.15
CA CYS A 166 1.72 22.42 -2.63
C CYS A 166 0.41 21.88 -3.24
N ALA A 167 -0.13 22.63 -4.19
CA ALA A 167 -1.49 22.45 -4.69
C ALA A 167 -1.69 21.20 -5.55
N ALA A 168 -0.67 20.79 -6.33
CA ALA A 168 -0.83 19.67 -7.27
C ALA A 168 -1.21 18.35 -6.56
N PRO A 169 -2.11 17.58 -7.15
CA PRO A 169 -2.93 17.77 -8.35
C PRO A 169 -4.24 18.54 -8.12
N GLY A 170 -4.35 19.36 -7.08
CA GLY A 170 -5.50 20.24 -6.82
C GLY A 170 -6.58 19.68 -5.89
N GLY A 171 -6.42 18.47 -5.39
CA GLY A 171 -7.46 17.79 -4.60
C GLY A 171 -7.81 18.50 -3.28
N LYS A 172 -6.82 19.07 -2.57
CA LYS A 172 -7.06 19.88 -1.36
C LYS A 172 -7.57 21.27 -1.75
N THR A 173 -6.88 21.95 -2.64
CA THR A 173 -7.24 23.29 -3.11
C THR A 173 -8.70 23.40 -3.55
N THR A 174 -9.18 22.42 -4.33
CA THR A 174 -10.57 22.39 -4.83
C THR A 174 -11.55 21.71 -3.87
N GLY A 175 -11.06 21.11 -2.79
CA GLY A 175 -11.86 20.42 -1.78
C GLY A 175 -12.23 21.29 -0.57
N LEU A 176 -11.71 22.52 -0.50
CA LEU A 176 -12.04 23.49 0.56
C LEU A 176 -13.48 24.01 0.44
N GLY A 177 -14.02 24.47 1.57
CA GLY A 177 -15.38 25.00 1.64
C GLY A 177 -15.59 26.32 0.88
N ASN A 178 -16.84 26.74 0.77
CA ASN A 178 -17.23 27.96 0.04
C ASN A 178 -17.01 29.24 0.82
N GLN A 179 -16.49 29.20 2.06
CA GLN A 179 -16.21 30.37 2.88
C GLN A 179 -15.00 31.18 2.39
N TRP A 180 -14.13 30.57 1.59
CA TRP A 180 -12.94 31.23 1.09
C TRP A 180 -13.27 32.21 -0.05
N GLU A 181 -12.87 33.46 0.11
CA GLU A 181 -13.05 34.50 -0.90
C GLU A 181 -12.16 34.25 -2.13
N ILE A 182 -10.90 33.91 -1.90
CA ILE A 182 -9.92 33.57 -2.93
C ILE A 182 -9.05 32.41 -2.44
N ILE A 183 -8.88 31.40 -3.27
CA ILE A 183 -7.92 30.33 -3.07
C ILE A 183 -6.90 30.40 -4.20
N VAL A 184 -5.62 30.58 -3.87
CA VAL A 184 -4.52 30.54 -4.83
C VAL A 184 -3.76 29.25 -4.64
N GLY A 185 -3.71 28.39 -5.67
CA GLY A 185 -2.90 27.20 -5.71
C GLY A 185 -1.56 27.48 -6.42
N ALA A 186 -0.45 27.11 -5.80
CA ALA A 186 0.88 27.12 -6.37
C ALA A 186 1.56 25.77 -6.19
N ASP A 187 2.33 25.31 -7.16
CA ASP A 187 3.10 24.08 -7.07
C ASP A 187 4.41 24.23 -7.85
N HIS A 188 5.40 23.40 -7.47
CA HIS A 188 6.68 23.34 -8.18
C HIS A 188 6.54 22.72 -9.57
N SER A 189 5.61 21.76 -9.72
CA SER A 189 5.36 21.06 -10.97
C SER A 189 4.16 21.67 -11.69
N ALA A 190 4.35 22.10 -12.94
CA ALA A 190 3.21 22.36 -13.82
C ALA A 190 2.53 21.01 -14.13
N VAL A 191 1.25 20.91 -13.80
CA VAL A 191 0.40 19.75 -14.11
C VAL A 191 -0.23 19.98 -15.48
#